data_9566ceaf6f84f54b5cf4c438715fa4c2
#
_entry.id   9566ceaf6f84f54b5cf4c438715fa4c2
#
_cell.length_a   1.000
_cell.length_b   1.000
_cell.length_c   1.000
_cell.angle_alpha   90.00
_cell.angle_beta   90.00
_cell.angle_gamma   90.00
#
_symmetry.space_group_name_H-M   'P 1'
#
loop_
_entity.id
_entity.type
_entity.pdbx_description
1 polymer ?
#
loop_
_entity_poly.entity_id
_entity_poly.type
_entity_poly.pdbx_seq_one_letter_code
_entity_poly.pdbx_strand_id
1 'polypeptide(L)'
;MRVLAAMSGGVDSAVAAARLVEAGHEVTGVHLALSKNPQTYRSGARGCCSLEDSHDARRAADVLGIPFYVWDLSDRFDADVVTDFVDEYAAGRTPNPCLRCNEKIKFAAVLERGLALGFDAVATGHYARTRRVGDTVQLLRSHEARKDQSYVLGVRNQDQLRCSLFPLGADADKAGVRAEAAERGLFVARKPDSHDICFIPSGDTAGFLSGRLGSPTGDIVDQRGEVVGAHAGAHRFTVGQRHGLHLSVPAGDGRPRYVLAVSTVTNTVTVGPHEALAVRSMTGIRPTWTEAPVTGSWRGLAQWRAHSEPMPATMTAFGEEVRVDLDEPAFGIAPGQAVVYYDGDRVVGSSTIARTER
;
A
#
# COMPACT_ATOMS: atom_id res chain seq x y z
N MET A 1 4.00 -24.93 -14.86
CA MET A 1 4.85 -23.73 -14.77
C MET A 1 5.72 -23.84 -13.52
N ARG A 2 6.93 -23.28 -13.56
CA ARG A 2 7.78 -23.09 -12.37
C ARG A 2 7.39 -21.77 -11.70
N VAL A 3 6.83 -21.85 -10.50
CA VAL A 3 6.26 -20.68 -9.81
C VAL A 3 7.02 -20.38 -8.52
N LEU A 4 7.45 -19.14 -8.34
CA LEU A 4 8.03 -18.65 -7.11
C LEU A 4 6.92 -18.07 -6.22
N ALA A 5 6.59 -18.74 -5.13
CA ALA A 5 5.56 -18.30 -4.18
C ALA A 5 6.18 -17.42 -3.08
N ALA A 6 5.81 -16.14 -3.03
CA ALA A 6 6.24 -15.23 -1.96
C ALA A 6 5.46 -15.53 -0.67
N MET A 7 6.13 -16.11 0.32
CA MET A 7 5.54 -16.59 1.57
C MET A 7 5.93 -15.66 2.73
N SER A 8 4.97 -14.88 3.19
CA SER A 8 5.18 -13.91 4.29
C SER A 8 5.08 -14.52 5.69
N GLY A 9 4.76 -15.82 5.81
CA GLY A 9 4.44 -16.45 7.09
C GLY A 9 3.00 -16.19 7.58
N GLY A 10 2.16 -15.60 6.76
CA GLY A 10 0.73 -15.45 7.00
C GLY A 10 -0.12 -16.50 6.28
N VAL A 11 -1.39 -16.63 6.70
CA VAL A 11 -2.34 -17.61 6.17
C VAL A 11 -2.55 -17.47 4.66
N ASP A 12 -2.68 -16.24 4.15
CA ASP A 12 -2.98 -15.97 2.75
C ASP A 12 -1.88 -16.47 1.82
N SER A 13 -0.62 -16.18 2.14
CA SER A 13 0.51 -16.63 1.33
C SER A 13 0.70 -18.14 1.37
N ALA A 14 0.37 -18.78 2.49
CA ALA A 14 0.46 -20.25 2.63
C ALA A 14 -0.63 -20.95 1.79
N VAL A 15 -1.89 -20.45 1.85
CA VAL A 15 -2.98 -21.00 1.03
C VAL A 15 -2.76 -20.73 -0.46
N ALA A 16 -2.25 -19.55 -0.81
CA ALA A 16 -1.89 -19.26 -2.20
C ALA A 16 -0.87 -20.26 -2.75
N ALA A 17 0.18 -20.58 -1.98
CA ALA A 17 1.16 -21.60 -2.35
C ALA A 17 0.55 -23.00 -2.46
N ALA A 18 -0.33 -23.38 -1.52
CA ALA A 18 -1.01 -24.66 -1.53
C ALA A 18 -1.86 -24.88 -2.80
N ARG A 19 -2.64 -23.87 -3.19
CA ARG A 19 -3.47 -23.92 -4.40
C ARG A 19 -2.64 -24.07 -5.68
N LEU A 20 -1.47 -23.47 -5.72
CA LEU A 20 -0.56 -23.61 -6.87
C LEU A 20 0.00 -25.02 -6.96
N VAL A 21 0.35 -25.65 -5.84
CA VAL A 21 0.79 -27.05 -5.79
C VAL A 21 -0.33 -27.96 -6.29
N GLU A 22 -1.56 -27.78 -5.83
CA GLU A 22 -2.73 -28.56 -6.28
C GLU A 22 -3.06 -28.35 -7.76
N ALA A 23 -2.83 -27.13 -8.26
CA ALA A 23 -3.00 -26.86 -9.69
C ALA A 23 -1.88 -27.50 -10.56
N GLY A 24 -0.95 -28.27 -9.96
CA GLY A 24 0.10 -28.98 -10.65
C GLY A 24 1.27 -28.11 -11.09
N HIS A 25 1.49 -26.96 -10.45
CA HIS A 25 2.67 -26.14 -10.68
C HIS A 25 3.88 -26.69 -9.90
N GLU A 26 5.08 -26.50 -10.44
CA GLU A 26 6.34 -26.68 -9.72
C GLU A 26 6.58 -25.44 -8.87
N VAL A 27 6.27 -25.53 -7.57
CA VAL A 27 6.28 -24.37 -6.65
C VAL A 27 7.53 -24.37 -5.80
N THR A 28 8.16 -23.22 -5.69
CA THR A 28 9.23 -22.93 -4.72
C THR A 28 8.80 -21.76 -3.84
N GLY A 29 8.85 -21.95 -2.52
CA GLY A 29 8.57 -20.89 -1.56
C GLY A 29 9.76 -19.95 -1.36
N VAL A 30 9.51 -18.66 -1.24
CA VAL A 30 10.51 -17.67 -0.85
C VAL A 30 9.97 -16.75 0.21
N HIS A 31 10.72 -16.58 1.30
CA HIS A 31 10.50 -15.53 2.28
C HIS A 31 11.43 -14.35 2.02
N LEU A 32 10.92 -13.14 2.10
CA LEU A 32 11.67 -11.91 1.89
C LEU A 32 12.10 -11.35 3.25
N ALA A 33 13.38 -11.42 3.58
CA ALA A 33 13.94 -10.74 4.74
C ALA A 33 14.10 -9.26 4.39
N LEU A 34 13.22 -8.40 4.93
CA LEU A 34 13.15 -6.96 4.61
C LEU A 34 13.71 -6.08 5.74
N SER A 35 14.06 -6.64 6.90
CA SER A 35 14.58 -5.90 8.03
C SER A 35 16.06 -6.20 8.28
N LYS A 36 16.88 -5.16 8.46
CA LYS A 36 18.29 -5.28 8.90
C LYS A 36 18.41 -5.77 10.34
N ASN A 37 17.38 -5.58 11.17
CA ASN A 37 17.36 -5.95 12.58
C ASN A 37 16.10 -6.77 12.92
N PRO A 38 15.97 -8.00 12.42
CA PRO A 38 14.77 -8.82 12.63
C PRO A 38 14.52 -9.18 14.11
N GLN A 39 15.53 -9.08 14.97
CA GLN A 39 15.40 -9.36 16.43
C GLN A 39 14.76 -8.20 17.21
N THR A 40 14.68 -6.99 16.67
CA THR A 40 13.99 -5.87 17.32
C THR A 40 12.47 -6.01 17.29
N TYR A 41 11.95 -6.92 16.49
CA TYR A 41 10.53 -7.25 16.44
C TYR A 41 10.23 -8.31 17.51
N ARG A 42 9.73 -7.89 18.68
CA ARG A 42 9.32 -8.78 19.78
C ARG A 42 8.17 -9.70 19.31
N SER A 43 8.09 -10.88 19.94
CA SER A 43 6.95 -11.79 19.81
C SER A 43 5.62 -11.02 19.97
N GLY A 44 4.74 -11.09 18.95
CA GLY A 44 3.50 -10.32 18.90
C GLY A 44 3.54 -9.06 18.04
N ALA A 45 4.69 -8.64 17.50
CA ALA A 45 4.75 -7.61 16.46
C ALA A 45 4.07 -8.12 15.17
N ARG A 46 3.16 -7.32 14.61
CA ARG A 46 2.29 -7.72 13.48
C ARG A 46 2.84 -7.29 12.12
N GLY A 47 4.16 -7.40 11.93
CA GLY A 47 4.83 -7.10 10.66
C GLY A 47 5.16 -8.38 9.87
N CYS A 48 5.40 -8.28 8.57
CA CYS A 48 5.73 -9.41 7.69
C CYS A 48 7.26 -9.69 7.59
N CYS A 49 8.07 -9.30 8.58
CA CYS A 49 9.52 -9.29 8.47
C CYS A 49 10.22 -9.83 9.73
N SER A 50 9.53 -10.56 10.60
CA SER A 50 10.12 -11.15 11.80
C SER A 50 10.77 -12.51 11.50
N LEU A 51 11.68 -12.95 12.38
CA LEU A 51 12.20 -14.32 12.33
C LEU A 51 11.09 -15.37 12.50
N GLU A 52 10.09 -15.06 13.32
CA GLU A 52 8.92 -15.91 13.52
C GLU A 52 8.14 -16.08 12.20
N ASP A 53 7.93 -15.00 11.44
CA ASP A 53 7.27 -15.08 10.13
C ASP A 53 8.05 -15.95 9.14
N SER A 54 9.38 -15.86 9.15
CA SER A 54 10.24 -16.71 8.31
C SER A 54 10.14 -18.19 8.71
N HIS A 55 10.10 -18.49 10.02
CA HIS A 55 9.89 -19.85 10.51
C HIS A 55 8.50 -20.37 10.17
N ASP A 56 7.47 -19.53 10.28
CA ASP A 56 6.11 -19.90 9.91
C ASP A 56 5.97 -20.19 8.41
N ALA A 57 6.64 -19.38 7.56
CA ALA A 57 6.68 -19.63 6.13
C ALA A 57 7.38 -20.95 5.79
N ARG A 58 8.51 -21.24 6.46
CA ARG A 58 9.24 -22.50 6.28
C ARG A 58 8.37 -23.69 6.68
N ARG A 59 7.73 -23.66 7.85
CA ARG A 59 6.85 -24.76 8.29
C ARG A 59 5.68 -24.98 7.33
N ALA A 60 5.11 -23.92 6.78
CA ALA A 60 4.07 -24.05 5.76
C ALA A 60 4.62 -24.70 4.49
N ALA A 61 5.82 -24.32 4.05
CA ALA A 61 6.48 -24.94 2.90
C ALA A 61 6.80 -26.44 3.14
N ASP A 62 7.23 -26.81 4.35
CA ASP A 62 7.49 -28.19 4.75
C ASP A 62 6.18 -29.05 4.68
N VAL A 63 5.05 -28.50 5.18
CA VAL A 63 3.73 -29.16 5.07
C VAL A 63 3.33 -29.36 3.61
N LEU A 64 3.62 -28.37 2.76
CA LEU A 64 3.31 -28.45 1.31
C LEU A 64 4.31 -29.30 0.51
N GLY A 65 5.42 -29.74 1.12
CA GLY A 65 6.46 -30.50 0.45
C GLY A 65 7.21 -29.73 -0.64
N ILE A 66 7.32 -28.40 -0.52
CA ILE A 66 7.97 -27.54 -1.52
C ILE A 66 9.33 -27.03 -1.04
N PRO A 67 10.32 -26.82 -1.95
CA PRO A 67 11.58 -26.14 -1.63
C PRO A 67 11.30 -24.73 -1.10
N PHE A 68 12.13 -24.28 -0.13
CA PHE A 68 11.95 -23.00 0.50
C PHE A 68 13.29 -22.26 0.71
N TYR A 69 13.31 -20.98 0.36
CA TYR A 69 14.47 -20.11 0.48
C TYR A 69 14.12 -18.82 1.22
N VAL A 70 15.14 -18.22 1.83
CA VAL A 70 15.05 -16.84 2.37
C VAL A 70 15.93 -15.95 1.51
N TRP A 71 15.35 -14.88 0.97
CA TRP A 71 16.08 -13.87 0.23
C TRP A 71 16.23 -12.60 1.06
N ASP A 72 17.48 -12.23 1.30
CA ASP A 72 17.77 -10.95 1.92
C ASP A 72 17.61 -9.82 0.89
N LEU A 73 16.65 -8.95 1.14
CA LEU A 73 16.36 -7.73 0.40
C LEU A 73 16.35 -6.51 1.31
N SER A 74 16.93 -6.62 2.51
CA SER A 74 16.88 -5.59 3.55
C SER A 74 17.51 -4.26 3.12
N ASP A 75 18.66 -4.29 2.42
CA ASP A 75 19.29 -3.08 1.90
C ASP A 75 18.44 -2.39 0.84
N ARG A 76 17.90 -3.16 -0.09
CA ARG A 76 17.03 -2.62 -1.16
C ARG A 76 15.72 -2.09 -0.58
N PHE A 77 15.15 -2.77 0.40
CA PHE A 77 13.94 -2.32 1.09
C PHE A 77 14.17 -1.01 1.86
N ASP A 78 15.30 -0.90 2.56
CA ASP A 78 15.66 0.33 3.26
C ASP A 78 15.81 1.51 2.29
N ALA A 79 16.53 1.31 1.17
CA ALA A 79 16.76 2.34 0.17
C ALA A 79 15.47 2.74 -0.59
N ASP A 80 14.71 1.76 -1.08
CA ASP A 80 13.60 1.99 -2.01
C ASP A 80 12.25 2.26 -1.33
N VAL A 81 12.09 1.86 -0.06
CA VAL A 81 10.81 1.96 0.67
C VAL A 81 10.93 2.81 1.92
N VAL A 82 11.91 2.51 2.80
CA VAL A 82 12.00 3.22 4.09
C VAL A 82 12.54 4.64 3.88
N THR A 83 13.57 4.80 3.07
CA THR A 83 14.14 6.11 2.75
C THR A 83 13.12 6.96 1.98
N ASP A 84 12.47 6.42 0.93
CA ASP A 84 11.39 7.11 0.20
C ASP A 84 10.27 7.57 1.15
N PHE A 85 9.88 6.72 2.10
CA PHE A 85 8.88 7.06 3.10
C PHE A 85 9.29 8.26 3.97
N VAL A 86 10.53 8.28 4.46
CA VAL A 86 11.07 9.38 5.27
C VAL A 86 11.18 10.67 4.45
N ASP A 87 11.67 10.58 3.21
CA ASP A 87 11.86 11.73 2.31
C ASP A 87 10.52 12.36 1.91
N GLU A 88 9.50 11.56 1.66
CA GLU A 88 8.15 12.04 1.37
C GLU A 88 7.57 12.83 2.57
N TYR A 89 7.72 12.31 3.80
CA TYR A 89 7.31 13.03 5.01
C TYR A 89 8.17 14.28 5.27
N ALA A 90 9.46 14.23 4.99
CA ALA A 90 10.33 15.40 5.06
C ALA A 90 9.90 16.50 4.09
N ALA A 91 9.30 16.11 2.97
CA ALA A 91 8.73 17.03 1.97
C ALA A 91 7.26 17.43 2.27
N GLY A 92 6.70 17.05 3.41
CA GLY A 92 5.31 17.38 3.80
C GLY A 92 4.25 16.57 3.07
N ARG A 93 4.61 15.44 2.46
CA ARG A 93 3.71 14.53 1.75
C ARG A 93 3.42 13.28 2.59
N THR A 94 2.34 12.58 2.26
CA THR A 94 1.92 11.37 2.99
C THR A 94 1.98 10.17 2.06
N PRO A 95 3.10 9.43 2.00
CA PRO A 95 3.26 8.28 1.10
C PRO A 95 2.49 7.06 1.58
N ASN A 96 2.28 6.09 0.66
CA ASN A 96 1.84 4.75 0.99
C ASN A 96 3.00 3.76 0.78
N PRO A 97 3.68 3.31 1.86
CA PRO A 97 4.83 2.43 1.74
C PRO A 97 4.48 1.04 1.20
N CYS A 98 3.23 0.58 1.34
CA CYS A 98 2.80 -0.71 0.80
C CYS A 98 2.78 -0.70 -0.73
N LEU A 99 2.38 0.41 -1.36
CA LEU A 99 2.48 0.55 -2.82
C LEU A 99 3.95 0.53 -3.25
N ARG A 100 4.83 1.28 -2.58
CA ARG A 100 6.27 1.26 -2.86
C ARG A 100 6.88 -0.12 -2.71
N CYS A 101 6.54 -0.85 -1.64
CA CYS A 101 7.00 -2.23 -1.45
C CYS A 101 6.53 -3.14 -2.59
N ASN A 102 5.27 -3.04 -3.01
CA ASN A 102 4.77 -3.81 -4.14
C ASN A 102 5.48 -3.42 -5.45
N GLU A 103 5.64 -2.11 -5.72
CA GLU A 103 6.32 -1.60 -6.90
C GLU A 103 7.78 -2.05 -6.99
N LYS A 104 8.60 -1.74 -5.96
CA LYS A 104 10.06 -1.84 -6.01
C LYS A 104 10.60 -3.20 -5.54
N ILE A 105 9.93 -3.84 -4.59
CA ILE A 105 10.42 -5.06 -3.95
C ILE A 105 9.71 -6.29 -4.51
N LYS A 106 8.42 -6.46 -4.24
CA LYS A 106 7.74 -7.72 -4.55
C LYS A 106 7.63 -7.99 -6.04
N PHE A 107 7.46 -6.95 -6.86
CA PHE A 107 7.21 -7.11 -8.29
C PHE A 107 8.23 -6.44 -9.22
N ALA A 108 9.26 -5.82 -8.66
CA ALA A 108 10.46 -5.53 -9.41
C ALA A 108 11.58 -6.49 -8.99
N ALA A 109 12.12 -6.36 -7.77
CA ALA A 109 13.26 -7.14 -7.33
C ALA A 109 13.02 -8.66 -7.32
N VAL A 110 11.87 -9.10 -6.78
CA VAL A 110 11.56 -10.54 -6.66
C VAL A 110 11.23 -11.14 -8.01
N LEU A 111 10.45 -10.42 -8.85
CA LEU A 111 10.11 -10.90 -10.18
C LEU A 111 11.35 -10.98 -11.08
N GLU A 112 12.17 -9.92 -11.11
CA GLU A 112 13.42 -9.87 -11.86
C GLU A 112 14.34 -11.05 -11.50
N ARG A 113 14.58 -11.24 -10.19
CA ARG A 113 15.41 -12.35 -9.70
C ARG A 113 14.78 -13.71 -9.97
N GLY A 114 13.46 -13.85 -9.82
CA GLY A 114 12.74 -15.07 -10.11
C GLY A 114 12.86 -15.47 -11.56
N LEU A 115 12.61 -14.55 -12.49
CA LEU A 115 12.75 -14.78 -13.93
C LEU A 115 14.21 -15.14 -14.31
N ALA A 116 15.20 -14.45 -13.73
CA ALA A 116 16.62 -14.76 -13.94
C ALA A 116 17.01 -16.18 -13.45
N LEU A 117 16.32 -16.72 -12.46
CA LEU A 117 16.47 -18.09 -11.96
C LEU A 117 15.63 -19.12 -12.73
N GLY A 118 14.92 -18.69 -13.78
CA GLY A 118 14.13 -19.54 -14.66
C GLY A 118 12.75 -19.90 -14.13
N PHE A 119 12.19 -19.11 -13.19
CA PHE A 119 10.77 -19.19 -12.84
C PHE A 119 9.93 -18.51 -13.92
N ASP A 120 8.74 -19.03 -14.17
CA ASP A 120 7.81 -18.47 -15.16
C ASP A 120 6.95 -17.35 -14.56
N ALA A 121 6.70 -17.40 -13.24
CA ALA A 121 5.86 -16.43 -12.54
C ALA A 121 6.20 -16.31 -11.05
N VAL A 122 5.77 -15.19 -10.47
CA VAL A 122 5.75 -14.94 -9.02
C VAL A 122 4.30 -14.94 -8.54
N ALA A 123 4.01 -15.70 -7.50
CA ALA A 123 2.71 -15.74 -6.86
C ALA A 123 2.75 -15.07 -5.48
N THR A 124 1.65 -14.44 -5.11
CA THR A 124 1.48 -13.81 -3.79
C THR A 124 0.09 -14.07 -3.25
N GLY A 125 -0.07 -13.95 -1.92
CA GLY A 125 -1.36 -14.05 -1.24
C GLY A 125 -2.22 -12.78 -1.31
N HIS A 126 -2.10 -11.97 -2.37
CA HIS A 126 -2.95 -10.80 -2.53
C HIS A 126 -4.35 -11.18 -3.02
N TYR A 127 -5.35 -10.48 -2.50
CA TYR A 127 -6.74 -10.55 -2.96
C TYR A 127 -6.93 -9.61 -4.15
N ALA A 128 -6.67 -10.11 -5.33
CA ALA A 128 -6.95 -9.46 -6.61
C ALA A 128 -7.11 -10.55 -7.67
N ARG A 129 -7.80 -10.26 -8.75
CA ARG A 129 -8.01 -11.19 -9.86
C ARG A 129 -7.21 -10.74 -11.07
N THR A 130 -6.85 -11.71 -11.91
CA THR A 130 -6.35 -11.44 -13.25
C THR A 130 -7.24 -12.12 -14.28
N ARG A 131 -7.39 -11.47 -15.43
CA ARG A 131 -8.12 -12.02 -16.58
C ARG A 131 -7.28 -11.83 -17.84
N ARG A 132 -7.05 -12.89 -18.58
CA ARG A 132 -6.37 -12.81 -19.89
C ARG A 132 -7.38 -12.44 -20.97
N VAL A 133 -7.07 -11.42 -21.77
CA VAL A 133 -7.84 -10.98 -22.93
C VAL A 133 -6.85 -10.84 -24.09
N GLY A 134 -6.82 -11.83 -24.97
CA GLY A 134 -5.76 -11.94 -25.98
C GLY A 134 -4.38 -12.04 -25.34
N ASP A 135 -3.47 -11.14 -25.71
CA ASP A 135 -2.11 -11.06 -25.16
C ASP A 135 -2.01 -10.19 -23.91
N THR A 136 -3.12 -9.57 -23.49
CA THR A 136 -3.17 -8.68 -22.35
C THR A 136 -3.65 -9.41 -21.11
N VAL A 137 -3.03 -9.12 -19.96
CA VAL A 137 -3.48 -9.56 -18.63
C VAL A 137 -4.07 -8.36 -17.90
N GLN A 138 -5.35 -8.39 -17.65
CA GLN A 138 -6.07 -7.36 -16.90
C GLN A 138 -5.99 -7.65 -15.42
N LEU A 139 -5.71 -6.61 -14.62
CA LEU A 139 -5.84 -6.64 -13.17
C LEU A 139 -7.26 -6.23 -12.79
N LEU A 140 -7.90 -7.03 -11.94
CA LEU A 140 -9.28 -6.83 -11.51
C LEU A 140 -9.37 -6.81 -10.00
N ARG A 141 -10.36 -6.12 -9.48
CA ARG A 141 -10.73 -6.16 -8.05
C ARG A 141 -11.05 -7.60 -7.61
N SER A 142 -10.80 -7.88 -6.34
CA SER A 142 -11.22 -9.14 -5.73
C SER A 142 -12.73 -9.28 -5.66
N HIS A 143 -13.24 -10.51 -5.55
CA HIS A 143 -14.66 -10.75 -5.24
C HIS A 143 -15.01 -10.33 -3.81
N GLU A 144 -14.11 -10.53 -2.85
CA GLU A 144 -14.25 -10.00 -1.49
C GLU A 144 -13.85 -8.52 -1.45
N ALA A 145 -14.85 -7.64 -1.56
CA ALA A 145 -14.61 -6.19 -1.62
C ALA A 145 -13.89 -5.64 -0.39
N ARG A 146 -14.14 -6.19 0.81
CA ARG A 146 -13.49 -5.73 2.06
C ARG A 146 -12.03 -6.13 2.15
N LYS A 147 -11.60 -7.11 1.37
CA LYS A 147 -10.21 -7.60 1.30
C LYS A 147 -9.53 -7.25 -0.01
N ASP A 148 -10.23 -6.54 -0.90
CA ASP A 148 -9.66 -6.15 -2.18
C ASP A 148 -8.34 -5.39 -2.02
N GLN A 149 -7.31 -5.91 -2.68
CA GLN A 149 -5.96 -5.36 -2.66
C GLN A 149 -5.51 -4.90 -4.05
N SER A 150 -6.44 -4.77 -4.98
CA SER A 150 -6.14 -4.25 -6.32
C SER A 150 -5.56 -2.84 -6.27
N TYR A 151 -5.95 -2.03 -5.28
CA TYR A 151 -5.39 -0.71 -5.01
C TYR A 151 -3.85 -0.74 -4.86
N VAL A 152 -3.32 -1.60 -3.99
CA VAL A 152 -1.86 -1.68 -3.77
C VAL A 152 -1.12 -2.39 -4.90
N LEU A 153 -1.84 -2.99 -5.85
CA LEU A 153 -1.31 -3.62 -7.05
C LEU A 153 -1.41 -2.75 -8.31
N GLY A 154 -2.11 -1.62 -8.24
CA GLY A 154 -2.30 -0.70 -9.37
C GLY A 154 -1.02 -0.04 -9.91
N VAL A 155 0.10 -0.21 -9.23
CA VAL A 155 1.44 0.24 -9.62
C VAL A 155 2.18 -0.72 -10.58
N ARG A 156 1.45 -1.67 -11.21
CA ARG A 156 2.03 -2.68 -12.07
C ARG A 156 1.82 -2.40 -13.52
N ASN A 157 2.84 -2.67 -14.31
CA ASN A 157 2.75 -2.68 -15.76
C ASN A 157 2.36 -4.07 -16.31
N GLN A 158 2.13 -4.14 -17.61
CA GLN A 158 1.68 -5.34 -18.31
C GLN A 158 2.69 -6.49 -18.21
N ASP A 159 4.00 -6.21 -18.31
CA ASP A 159 5.04 -7.24 -18.25
C ASP A 159 5.08 -7.90 -16.88
N GLN A 160 4.92 -7.11 -15.83
CA GLN A 160 4.82 -7.62 -14.46
C GLN A 160 3.54 -8.43 -14.24
N LEU A 161 2.40 -7.99 -14.79
CA LEU A 161 1.12 -8.69 -14.64
C LEU A 161 1.13 -10.05 -15.34
N ARG A 162 1.76 -10.16 -16.51
CA ARG A 162 1.89 -11.43 -17.25
C ARG A 162 2.58 -12.54 -16.46
N CYS A 163 3.51 -12.16 -15.59
CA CYS A 163 4.29 -13.08 -14.75
C CYS A 163 3.83 -13.05 -13.29
N SER A 164 2.56 -12.72 -13.00
CA SER A 164 2.03 -12.61 -11.64
C SER A 164 0.79 -13.45 -11.45
N LEU A 165 0.73 -14.16 -10.31
CA LEU A 165 -0.40 -15.01 -9.94
C LEU A 165 -0.97 -14.58 -8.59
N PHE A 166 -2.30 -14.47 -8.51
CA PHE A 166 -3.07 -14.13 -7.30
C PHE A 166 -4.12 -15.20 -7.02
N PRO A 167 -3.75 -16.33 -6.40
CA PRO A 167 -4.65 -17.47 -6.23
C PRO A 167 -5.86 -17.21 -5.33
N LEU A 168 -5.89 -16.10 -4.56
CA LEU A 168 -6.95 -15.78 -3.61
C LEU A 168 -8.00 -14.79 -4.14
N GLY A 169 -7.81 -14.25 -5.32
CA GLY A 169 -8.67 -13.16 -5.82
C GLY A 169 -10.12 -13.56 -6.11
N ALA A 170 -10.40 -14.85 -6.27
CA ALA A 170 -11.74 -15.38 -6.51
C ALA A 170 -12.48 -15.79 -5.23
N ASP A 171 -11.85 -15.68 -4.05
CA ASP A 171 -12.48 -16.05 -2.79
C ASP A 171 -13.59 -15.08 -2.40
N ALA A 172 -14.66 -15.65 -1.85
CA ALA A 172 -15.81 -14.88 -1.38
C ALA A 172 -15.54 -14.23 -0.02
N ASP A 173 -14.72 -14.87 0.84
CA ASP A 173 -14.38 -14.36 2.15
C ASP A 173 -13.07 -14.93 2.73
N LYS A 174 -12.53 -14.24 3.71
CA LYS A 174 -11.33 -14.64 4.47
C LYS A 174 -11.56 -15.84 5.37
N ALA A 175 -12.78 -16.08 5.82
CA ALA A 175 -13.09 -17.19 6.72
C ALA A 175 -12.91 -18.52 5.96
N GLY A 176 -13.32 -18.58 4.69
CA GLY A 176 -13.07 -19.72 3.80
C GLY A 176 -11.60 -20.02 3.65
N VAL A 177 -10.76 -19.00 3.42
CA VAL A 177 -9.28 -19.17 3.32
C VAL A 177 -8.69 -19.72 4.61
N ARG A 178 -9.17 -19.28 5.78
CA ARG A 178 -8.73 -19.82 7.08
C ARG A 178 -9.18 -21.25 7.33
N ALA A 179 -10.41 -21.59 6.92
CA ALA A 179 -10.92 -22.97 7.02
C ALA A 179 -10.09 -23.90 6.13
N GLU A 180 -9.84 -23.51 4.90
CA GLU A 180 -8.98 -24.23 3.96
C GLU A 180 -7.56 -24.43 4.53
N ALA A 181 -6.97 -23.41 5.13
CA ALA A 181 -5.66 -23.52 5.78
C ALA A 181 -5.68 -24.56 6.92
N ALA A 182 -6.75 -24.59 7.70
CA ALA A 182 -6.91 -25.56 8.80
C ALA A 182 -7.07 -27.00 8.28
N GLU A 183 -7.88 -27.20 7.24
CA GLU A 183 -8.07 -28.50 6.59
C GLU A 183 -6.76 -29.08 6.01
N ARG A 184 -5.89 -28.20 5.51
CA ARG A 184 -4.56 -28.55 4.99
C ARG A 184 -3.51 -28.75 6.08
N GLY A 185 -3.86 -28.59 7.36
CA GLY A 185 -2.90 -28.71 8.46
C GLY A 185 -1.91 -27.56 8.55
N LEU A 186 -2.20 -26.42 7.89
CA LEU A 186 -1.37 -25.20 7.97
C LEU A 186 -1.62 -24.52 9.32
N PHE A 187 -0.67 -24.61 10.25
CA PHE A 187 -0.80 -24.08 11.60
C PHE A 187 -0.99 -22.54 11.65
N VAL A 188 -0.67 -21.83 10.55
CA VAL A 188 -0.92 -20.38 10.40
C VAL A 188 -2.40 -20.01 10.21
N ALA A 189 -3.32 -20.99 10.13
CA ALA A 189 -4.76 -20.77 9.95
C ALA A 189 -5.37 -19.79 10.98
N ARG A 190 -4.89 -19.80 12.23
CA ARG A 190 -5.33 -18.93 13.31
C ARG A 190 -4.48 -17.68 13.52
N LYS A 191 -3.41 -17.51 12.73
CA LYS A 191 -2.53 -16.34 12.87
C LYS A 191 -3.30 -15.04 12.55
N PRO A 192 -3.18 -13.99 13.38
CA PRO A 192 -3.80 -12.69 13.10
C PRO A 192 -3.30 -12.13 11.78
N ASP A 193 -4.12 -11.30 11.13
CA ASP A 193 -3.69 -10.55 9.95
C ASP A 193 -2.59 -9.55 10.33
N SER A 194 -1.66 -9.31 9.41
CA SER A 194 -0.69 -8.23 9.55
C SER A 194 -1.43 -6.90 9.51
N HIS A 195 -1.09 -6.02 10.44
CA HIS A 195 -1.63 -4.66 10.52
C HIS A 195 -0.46 -3.69 10.48
N ASP A 196 -0.75 -2.47 10.01
CA ASP A 196 0.16 -1.35 10.01
C ASP A 196 1.38 -1.46 9.05
N ILE A 197 2.19 -0.44 9.10
CA ILE A 197 3.43 -0.35 8.33
C ILE A 197 4.44 -1.36 8.87
N CYS A 198 4.82 -2.33 8.05
CA CYS A 198 5.59 -3.50 8.48
C CYS A 198 6.95 -3.17 9.13
N PHE A 199 7.56 -2.03 8.81
CA PHE A 199 8.83 -1.57 9.41
C PHE A 199 8.64 -0.60 10.60
N ILE A 200 7.38 -0.36 11.01
CA ILE A 200 7.02 0.40 12.23
C ILE A 200 6.16 -0.50 13.13
N PRO A 201 6.73 -1.53 13.73
CA PRO A 201 5.97 -2.55 14.45
C PRO A 201 5.26 -2.02 15.72
N SER A 202 5.67 -0.85 16.22
CA SER A 202 5.01 -0.15 17.31
C SER A 202 3.73 0.56 16.89
N GLY A 203 3.51 0.77 15.58
CA GLY A 203 2.46 1.65 15.04
C GLY A 203 2.72 3.15 15.29
N ASP A 204 3.81 3.52 15.96
CA ASP A 204 4.18 4.91 16.24
C ASP A 204 4.97 5.52 15.07
N THR A 205 4.25 5.87 14.02
CA THR A 205 4.82 6.56 12.85
C THR A 205 5.45 7.91 13.23
N ALA A 206 4.84 8.65 14.16
CA ALA A 206 5.35 9.95 14.59
C ALA A 206 6.69 9.82 15.32
N GLY A 207 6.84 8.86 16.22
CA GLY A 207 8.09 8.54 16.88
C GLY A 207 9.18 8.06 15.92
N PHE A 208 8.80 7.20 14.97
CA PHE A 208 9.71 6.71 13.92
C PHE A 208 10.28 7.84 13.06
N LEU A 209 9.44 8.77 12.62
CA LEU A 209 9.85 9.93 11.84
C LEU A 209 10.68 10.90 12.67
N SER A 210 10.29 11.18 13.92
CA SER A 210 11.03 12.06 14.81
C SER A 210 12.45 11.54 15.10
N GLY A 211 12.64 10.23 15.18
CA GLY A 211 13.96 9.62 15.33
C GLY A 211 14.90 9.84 14.14
N ARG A 212 14.36 10.14 12.94
CA ARG A 212 15.12 10.39 11.70
C ARG A 212 15.19 11.86 11.30
N LEU A 213 14.12 12.60 11.51
CA LEU A 213 13.97 14.00 11.07
C LEU A 213 14.11 15.01 12.21
N GLY A 214 14.28 14.52 13.44
CA GLY A 214 14.27 15.36 14.63
C GLY A 214 12.84 15.79 15.01
N SER A 215 12.77 16.73 15.95
CA SER A 215 11.49 17.24 16.47
C SER A 215 11.53 18.77 16.56
N PRO A 216 11.70 19.50 15.43
CA PRO A 216 11.74 20.96 15.45
C PRO A 216 10.38 21.52 15.88
N THR A 217 10.38 22.42 16.86
CA THR A 217 9.17 23.13 17.28
C THR A 217 8.67 24.04 16.17
N GLY A 218 7.36 24.01 15.91
CA GLY A 218 6.70 24.83 14.91
C GLY A 218 5.28 25.19 15.33
N ASP A 219 4.64 26.03 14.54
CA ASP A 219 3.31 26.59 14.84
C ASP A 219 2.19 25.81 14.16
N ILE A 220 1.09 25.65 14.89
CA ILE A 220 -0.20 25.31 14.30
C ILE A 220 -0.99 26.59 14.12
N VAL A 221 -1.36 26.91 12.88
CA VAL A 221 -2.07 28.13 12.53
C VAL A 221 -3.47 27.82 11.99
N ASP A 222 -4.38 28.77 12.15
CA ASP A 222 -5.69 28.71 11.49
C ASP A 222 -5.60 29.17 10.02
N GLN A 223 -6.74 29.25 9.32
CA GLN A 223 -6.81 29.69 7.92
C GLN A 223 -6.48 31.17 7.72
N ARG A 224 -6.43 31.98 8.80
CA ARG A 224 -6.04 33.40 8.77
C ARG A 224 -4.55 33.60 9.07
N GLY A 225 -3.84 32.50 9.44
CA GLY A 225 -2.45 32.52 9.85
C GLY A 225 -2.26 32.84 11.34
N GLU A 226 -3.34 32.87 12.14
CA GLU A 226 -3.24 33.07 13.58
C GLU A 226 -2.78 31.79 14.28
N VAL A 227 -1.83 31.90 15.21
CA VAL A 227 -1.28 30.76 15.96
C VAL A 227 -2.33 30.24 16.93
N VAL A 228 -2.70 29.00 16.80
CA VAL A 228 -3.69 28.31 17.63
C VAL A 228 -3.11 27.14 18.42
N GLY A 229 -1.83 26.83 18.23
CA GLY A 229 -1.12 25.76 18.92
C GLY A 229 0.33 25.68 18.48
N ALA A 230 1.04 24.69 19.03
CA ALA A 230 2.42 24.37 18.65
C ALA A 230 2.60 22.86 18.49
N HIS A 231 3.64 22.46 17.75
CA HIS A 231 3.95 21.05 17.52
C HIS A 231 5.45 20.78 17.54
N ALA A 232 5.82 19.49 17.60
CA ALA A 232 7.21 19.02 17.58
C ALA A 232 7.54 18.37 16.24
N GLY A 233 7.38 19.11 15.13
CA GLY A 233 7.66 18.68 13.77
C GLY A 233 6.42 18.56 12.88
N ALA A 234 6.37 19.36 11.80
CA ALA A 234 5.26 19.35 10.83
C ALA A 234 5.11 17.99 10.14
N HIS A 235 6.20 17.24 9.92
CA HIS A 235 6.21 15.90 9.34
C HIS A 235 5.41 14.84 10.15
N ARG A 236 5.00 15.14 11.38
CA ARG A 236 4.16 14.26 12.22
C ARG A 236 2.68 14.33 11.87
N PHE A 237 2.30 15.24 10.98
CA PHE A 237 0.91 15.50 10.63
C PHE A 237 0.60 15.09 9.19
N THR A 238 -0.67 14.74 8.99
CA THR A 238 -1.22 14.36 7.68
C THR A 238 -2.48 15.16 7.41
N VAL A 239 -2.70 15.58 6.17
CA VAL A 239 -3.93 16.27 5.74
C VAL A 239 -5.15 15.40 6.06
N GLY A 240 -6.15 15.98 6.70
CA GLY A 240 -7.35 15.31 7.20
C GLY A 240 -7.23 14.75 8.61
N GLN A 241 -6.07 14.85 9.27
CA GLN A 241 -5.90 14.44 10.67
C GLN A 241 -6.75 15.30 11.60
N ARG A 242 -7.48 14.66 12.53
CA ARG A 242 -8.33 15.30 13.54
C ARG A 242 -7.74 15.21 14.95
N HIS A 243 -7.14 14.06 15.27
CA HIS A 243 -6.67 13.76 16.63
C HIS A 243 -5.19 14.15 16.81
N GLY A 244 -4.79 14.43 18.07
CA GLY A 244 -3.39 14.73 18.42
C GLY A 244 -2.93 16.14 18.01
N LEU A 245 -3.86 17.07 17.74
CA LEU A 245 -3.52 18.46 17.37
C LEU A 245 -3.10 19.31 18.59
N HIS A 246 -3.59 18.99 19.78
CA HIS A 246 -3.29 19.69 21.05
C HIS A 246 -3.37 21.23 20.93
N LEU A 247 -4.49 21.73 20.34
CA LEU A 247 -4.70 23.16 20.15
C LEU A 247 -4.83 23.87 21.50
N SER A 248 -4.09 24.96 21.69
CA SER A 248 -4.12 25.78 22.88
C SER A 248 -5.29 26.81 22.87
N VAL A 249 -5.75 27.14 21.66
CA VAL A 249 -6.90 28.04 21.46
C VAL A 249 -8.07 27.24 20.91
N PRO A 250 -9.19 27.12 21.66
CA PRO A 250 -10.38 26.47 21.16
C PRO A 250 -10.96 27.21 19.96
N ALA A 251 -11.57 26.46 19.06
CA ALA A 251 -12.29 27.05 17.94
C ALA A 251 -13.51 27.82 18.42
N GLY A 252 -13.68 29.03 17.95
CA GLY A 252 -14.79 29.93 18.39
C GLY A 252 -16.19 29.38 18.07
N ASP A 253 -16.30 28.43 17.10
CA ASP A 253 -17.54 27.75 16.73
C ASP A 253 -17.75 26.41 17.46
N GLY A 254 -16.83 26.01 18.35
CA GLY A 254 -16.88 24.75 19.11
C GLY A 254 -16.72 23.48 18.28
N ARG A 255 -16.46 23.60 16.98
CA ARG A 255 -16.34 22.43 16.07
C ARG A 255 -14.90 21.89 16.03
N PRO A 256 -14.72 20.60 15.75
CA PRO A 256 -13.40 20.01 15.55
C PRO A 256 -12.61 20.69 14.43
N ARG A 257 -11.31 20.74 14.60
CA ARG A 257 -10.36 21.18 13.56
C ARG A 257 -9.65 19.98 12.94
N TYR A 258 -9.28 20.14 11.70
CA TYR A 258 -8.60 19.15 10.85
C TYR A 258 -7.38 19.80 10.23
N VAL A 259 -6.32 19.01 10.02
CA VAL A 259 -5.15 19.47 9.27
C VAL A 259 -5.55 19.70 7.82
N LEU A 260 -5.40 20.94 7.34
CA LEU A 260 -5.69 21.36 5.97
C LEU A 260 -4.44 21.36 5.09
N ALA A 261 -3.29 21.73 5.66
CA ALA A 261 -2.01 21.77 4.95
C ALA A 261 -0.86 21.54 5.94
N VAL A 262 0.23 21.00 5.41
CA VAL A 262 1.49 20.76 6.11
C VAL A 262 2.60 21.41 5.29
N SER A 263 3.37 22.31 5.88
CA SER A 263 4.56 22.92 5.29
C SER A 263 5.79 22.54 6.14
N THR A 264 6.62 21.68 5.63
CA THR A 264 7.90 21.33 6.27
C THR A 264 8.95 22.41 6.06
N VAL A 265 8.81 23.24 5.03
CA VAL A 265 9.70 24.37 4.74
C VAL A 265 9.59 25.45 5.82
N THR A 266 8.36 25.83 6.17
CA THR A 266 8.09 26.82 7.25
C THR A 266 7.86 26.17 8.60
N ASN A 267 7.89 24.81 8.65
CA ASN A 267 7.56 24.01 9.81
C ASN A 267 6.21 24.41 10.44
N THR A 268 5.17 24.52 9.59
CA THR A 268 3.84 25.03 9.98
C THR A 268 2.76 24.03 9.58
N VAL A 269 1.77 23.84 10.46
CA VAL A 269 0.57 23.05 10.21
C VAL A 269 -0.65 23.96 10.19
N THR A 270 -1.37 24.00 9.06
CA THR A 270 -2.61 24.79 8.95
C THR A 270 -3.81 23.92 9.31
N VAL A 271 -4.68 24.42 10.19
CA VAL A 271 -5.89 23.72 10.60
C VAL A 271 -7.16 24.52 10.27
N GLY A 272 -8.27 23.82 10.10
CA GLY A 272 -9.55 24.45 9.82
C GLY A 272 -10.74 23.50 9.99
N PRO A 273 -11.97 23.93 9.66
CA PRO A 273 -13.16 23.11 9.74
C PRO A 273 -13.13 21.99 8.69
N HIS A 274 -13.97 20.96 8.88
CA HIS A 274 -14.04 19.79 7.99
C HIS A 274 -14.35 20.17 6.55
N GLU A 275 -15.22 21.12 6.34
CA GLU A 275 -15.67 21.58 5.02
C GLU A 275 -14.51 22.13 4.17
N ALA A 276 -13.49 22.67 4.83
CA ALA A 276 -12.29 23.18 4.17
C ALA A 276 -11.36 22.08 3.63
N LEU A 277 -11.63 20.79 3.94
CA LEU A 277 -10.95 19.62 3.36
C LEU A 277 -11.52 19.19 2.01
N ALA A 278 -12.66 19.75 1.58
CA ALA A 278 -13.33 19.34 0.36
C ALA A 278 -12.43 19.56 -0.86
N VAL A 279 -12.13 18.49 -1.59
CA VAL A 279 -11.31 18.47 -2.82
C VAL A 279 -12.23 18.09 -3.98
N ARG A 280 -12.20 18.86 -5.05
CA ARG A 280 -12.96 18.58 -6.29
C ARG A 280 -12.11 17.98 -7.38
N SER A 281 -10.83 18.31 -7.41
CA SER A 281 -9.91 17.70 -8.36
C SER A 281 -8.54 17.45 -7.75
N MET A 282 -7.80 16.54 -8.36
CA MET A 282 -6.41 16.24 -8.02
C MET A 282 -5.59 16.00 -9.29
N THR A 283 -4.30 16.26 -9.20
CA THR A 283 -3.34 15.92 -10.25
C THR A 283 -2.42 14.83 -9.76
N GLY A 284 -2.41 13.72 -10.47
CA GLY A 284 -1.45 12.64 -10.32
C GLY A 284 -0.26 12.80 -11.25
N ILE A 285 0.91 12.40 -10.80
CA ILE A 285 2.17 12.39 -11.56
C ILE A 285 2.74 10.98 -11.62
N ARG A 286 3.64 10.74 -12.57
CA ARG A 286 4.30 9.44 -12.76
C ARG A 286 3.27 8.32 -12.92
N PRO A 287 2.38 8.39 -13.93
CA PRO A 287 1.36 7.38 -14.11
C PRO A 287 1.98 6.02 -14.47
N THR A 288 1.43 4.96 -13.87
CA THR A 288 1.69 3.58 -14.27
C THR A 288 0.41 2.99 -14.83
N TRP A 289 0.50 2.41 -16.01
CA TRP A 289 -0.63 1.81 -16.71
C TRP A 289 -0.55 0.29 -16.65
N THR A 290 -1.65 -0.36 -16.27
CA THR A 290 -1.71 -1.83 -16.20
C THR A 290 -1.77 -2.48 -17.58
N GLU A 291 -2.23 -1.74 -18.57
CA GLU A 291 -2.29 -2.10 -19.99
C GLU A 291 -1.52 -1.05 -20.83
N ALA A 292 -2.02 -0.71 -22.00
CA ALA A 292 -1.44 0.38 -22.78
C ALA A 292 -1.68 1.73 -22.12
N PRO A 293 -0.76 2.69 -22.26
CA PRO A 293 -0.95 4.05 -21.79
C PRO A 293 -2.25 4.66 -22.31
N VAL A 294 -3.03 5.25 -21.42
CA VAL A 294 -4.27 5.96 -21.79
C VAL A 294 -3.92 7.40 -22.16
N THR A 295 -4.56 7.90 -23.21
CA THR A 295 -4.44 9.30 -23.65
C THR A 295 -5.82 9.95 -23.72
N GLY A 296 -5.89 11.25 -23.44
CA GLY A 296 -7.16 11.99 -23.42
C GLY A 296 -7.99 11.74 -22.18
N SER A 297 -9.31 11.96 -22.30
CA SER A 297 -10.24 11.88 -21.18
C SER A 297 -11.06 10.61 -21.21
N TRP A 298 -11.31 10.03 -20.03
CA TRP A 298 -12.22 8.89 -19.85
C TRP A 298 -13.00 9.00 -18.53
N ARG A 299 -14.16 8.34 -18.50
CA ARG A 299 -14.98 8.21 -17.28
C ARG A 299 -14.64 6.89 -16.58
N GLY A 300 -14.60 6.92 -15.25
CA GLY A 300 -14.34 5.73 -14.44
C GLY A 300 -14.48 6.04 -12.97
N LEU A 301 -13.74 5.27 -12.14
CA LEU A 301 -13.70 5.45 -10.71
C LEU A 301 -12.27 5.77 -10.27
N ALA A 302 -12.11 6.60 -9.24
CA ALA A 302 -10.84 6.93 -8.63
C ALA A 302 -10.84 6.55 -7.15
N GLN A 303 -9.77 5.89 -6.69
CA GLN A 303 -9.58 5.50 -5.30
C GLN A 303 -8.21 6.01 -4.81
N TRP A 304 -8.16 6.68 -3.65
CA TRP A 304 -6.92 7.27 -3.09
C TRP A 304 -6.53 6.75 -1.72
N ARG A 305 -7.25 5.76 -1.20
CA ARG A 305 -6.91 5.03 0.03
C ARG A 305 -7.29 3.57 -0.12
N ALA A 306 -6.49 2.67 0.45
CA ALA A 306 -6.70 1.23 0.34
C ALA A 306 -8.09 0.74 0.81
N HIS A 307 -8.66 1.42 1.80
CA HIS A 307 -9.96 1.06 2.40
C HIS A 307 -11.07 2.07 2.14
N SER A 308 -10.90 2.99 1.16
CA SER A 308 -11.99 3.86 0.71
C SER A 308 -12.75 3.21 -0.45
N GLU A 309 -14.03 3.53 -0.56
CA GLU A 309 -14.78 3.19 -1.77
C GLU A 309 -14.26 4.04 -2.93
N PRO A 310 -14.11 3.46 -4.13
CA PRO A 310 -13.82 4.23 -5.34
C PRO A 310 -14.98 5.17 -5.67
N MET A 311 -14.64 6.41 -6.08
CA MET A 311 -15.64 7.43 -6.42
C MET A 311 -15.67 7.71 -7.93
N PRO A 312 -16.85 7.99 -8.50
CA PRO A 312 -16.98 8.40 -9.90
C PRO A 312 -16.16 9.66 -10.20
N ALA A 313 -15.43 9.62 -11.31
CA ALA A 313 -14.56 10.71 -11.72
C ALA A 313 -14.36 10.73 -13.24
N THR A 314 -13.95 11.88 -13.74
CA THR A 314 -13.36 12.02 -15.07
C THR A 314 -11.85 12.15 -14.93
N MET A 315 -11.12 11.26 -15.55
CA MET A 315 -9.66 11.30 -15.62
C MET A 315 -9.24 11.85 -16.98
N THR A 316 -8.24 12.70 -17.01
CA THR A 316 -7.64 13.23 -18.25
C THR A 316 -6.13 13.11 -18.19
N ALA A 317 -5.56 12.33 -19.10
CA ALA A 317 -4.12 12.10 -19.17
C ALA A 317 -3.43 13.11 -20.10
N PHE A 318 -2.36 13.75 -19.61
CA PHE A 318 -1.53 14.73 -20.29
C PHE A 318 -0.04 14.37 -20.10
N GLY A 319 0.50 13.53 -20.97
CA GLY A 319 1.89 13.07 -20.83
C GLY A 319 2.11 12.34 -19.49
N GLU A 320 2.94 12.92 -18.63
CA GLU A 320 3.29 12.36 -17.31
C GLU A 320 2.34 12.78 -16.17
N GLU A 321 1.26 13.47 -16.49
CA GLU A 321 0.26 13.88 -15.52
C GLU A 321 -1.12 13.29 -15.85
N VAL A 322 -1.91 13.04 -14.81
CA VAL A 322 -3.34 12.68 -14.92
C VAL A 322 -4.13 13.59 -14.01
N ARG A 323 -4.99 14.43 -14.59
CA ARG A 323 -5.99 15.18 -13.85
C ARG A 323 -7.18 14.27 -13.55
N VAL A 324 -7.65 14.34 -12.32
CA VAL A 324 -8.84 13.60 -11.83
C VAL A 324 -9.85 14.62 -11.33
N ASP A 325 -10.96 14.77 -12.03
CA ASP A 325 -12.09 15.62 -11.64
C ASP A 325 -13.17 14.71 -11.03
N LEU A 326 -13.42 14.88 -9.72
CA LEU A 326 -14.40 14.11 -8.96
C LEU A 326 -15.81 14.63 -9.22
N ASP A 327 -16.80 13.75 -9.36
CA ASP A 327 -18.19 14.15 -9.51
C ASP A 327 -18.73 14.84 -8.25
N GLU A 328 -18.29 14.35 -7.08
CA GLU A 328 -18.62 14.92 -5.79
C GLU A 328 -17.35 15.25 -5.01
N PRO A 329 -17.37 16.28 -4.14
CA PRO A 329 -16.20 16.61 -3.32
C PRO A 329 -15.81 15.46 -2.40
N ALA A 330 -14.52 15.18 -2.32
CA ALA A 330 -13.95 14.21 -1.38
C ALA A 330 -13.12 14.89 -0.30
N PHE A 331 -12.90 14.18 0.81
CA PHE A 331 -12.26 14.74 1.99
C PHE A 331 -10.99 14.00 2.37
N GLY A 332 -9.99 14.75 2.85
CA GLY A 332 -8.76 14.15 3.40
C GLY A 332 -7.88 13.49 2.35
N ILE A 333 -7.85 14.02 1.13
CA ILE A 333 -6.89 13.63 0.09
C ILE A 333 -5.57 14.35 0.40
N ALA A 334 -4.49 13.58 0.51
CA ALA A 334 -3.18 14.12 0.82
C ALA A 334 -2.20 13.94 -0.36
N PRO A 335 -1.38 14.94 -0.69
CA PRO A 335 -0.25 14.77 -1.60
C PRO A 335 0.69 13.64 -1.12
N GLY A 336 1.27 12.91 -2.06
CA GLY A 336 2.12 11.73 -1.79
C GLY A 336 1.36 10.41 -1.75
N GLN A 337 0.05 10.41 -1.53
CA GLN A 337 -0.78 9.22 -1.68
C GLN A 337 -0.89 8.81 -3.15
N ALA A 338 -1.19 7.54 -3.41
CA ALA A 338 -1.53 7.10 -4.75
C ALA A 338 -3.02 7.34 -5.03
N VAL A 339 -3.35 7.62 -6.28
CA VAL A 339 -4.69 7.46 -6.82
C VAL A 339 -4.67 6.31 -7.83
N VAL A 340 -5.62 5.39 -7.71
CA VAL A 340 -5.79 4.25 -8.61
C VAL A 340 -7.07 4.44 -9.41
N TYR A 341 -7.00 4.17 -10.71
CA TYR A 341 -8.07 4.36 -11.68
C TYR A 341 -8.71 3.04 -12.03
N TYR A 342 -10.04 3.02 -12.07
CA TYR A 342 -10.81 1.83 -12.40
C TYR A 342 -11.82 2.09 -13.53
N ASP A 343 -12.02 1.06 -14.34
CA ASP A 343 -13.14 0.93 -15.26
C ASP A 343 -13.96 -0.29 -14.82
N GLY A 344 -15.06 -0.05 -14.11
CA GLY A 344 -15.74 -1.10 -13.35
C GLY A 344 -14.81 -1.77 -12.34
N ASP A 345 -14.63 -3.08 -12.47
CA ASP A 345 -13.69 -3.87 -11.64
C ASP A 345 -12.24 -3.84 -12.14
N ARG A 346 -12.03 -3.34 -13.36
CA ARG A 346 -10.71 -3.35 -13.99
C ARG A 346 -9.87 -2.18 -13.50
N VAL A 347 -8.65 -2.46 -13.05
CA VAL A 347 -7.63 -1.46 -12.76
C VAL A 347 -7.06 -0.96 -14.08
N VAL A 348 -7.16 0.32 -14.35
CA VAL A 348 -6.60 0.97 -15.55
C VAL A 348 -5.15 1.40 -15.32
N GLY A 349 -4.87 1.90 -14.13
CA GLY A 349 -3.55 2.37 -13.74
C GLY A 349 -3.58 3.13 -12.42
N SER A 350 -2.47 3.78 -12.12
CA SER A 350 -2.33 4.60 -10.91
C SER A 350 -1.36 5.77 -11.15
N SER A 351 -1.38 6.73 -10.25
CA SER A 351 -0.35 7.78 -10.17
C SER A 351 -0.16 8.26 -8.73
N THR A 352 0.89 9.03 -8.47
CA THR A 352 1.12 9.68 -7.17
C THR A 352 0.44 11.05 -7.17
N ILE A 353 -0.39 11.35 -6.19
CA ILE A 353 -1.06 12.64 -6.05
C ILE A 353 -0.01 13.72 -5.73
N ALA A 354 0.17 14.66 -6.63
CA ALA A 354 1.08 15.78 -6.47
C ALA A 354 0.41 16.99 -5.81
N ARG A 355 -0.82 17.29 -6.24
CA ARG A 355 -1.59 18.45 -5.76
C ARG A 355 -3.09 18.16 -5.77
N THR A 356 -3.82 18.92 -4.97
CA THR A 356 -5.29 18.88 -4.89
C THR A 356 -5.85 20.27 -5.08
N GLU A 357 -7.04 20.40 -5.69
CA GLU A 357 -7.77 21.63 -5.88
C GLU A 357 -9.14 21.53 -5.17
N ARG A 358 -9.53 22.60 -4.50
CA ARG A 358 -10.74 22.70 -3.68
C ARG A 358 -11.85 23.40 -4.42
#